data_8f80f98b89e7ca71235120f9fff2cfa7
#
_entry.id   8f80f98b89e7ca71235120f9fff2cfa7
#
_cell.length_a   1.000
_cell.length_b   1.000
_cell.length_c   1.000
_cell.angle_alpha   90.00
_cell.angle_beta   90.00
_cell.angle_gamma   90.00
#
_symmetry.space_group_name_H-M   'P 1'
#
loop_
_entity.id
_entity.type
_entity.pdbx_description
1 polymer ?
#
loop_
_entity_poly.entity_id
_entity_poly.type
_entity_poly.pdbx_seq_one_letter_code
_entity_poly.pdbx_strand_id
1 'polypeptide(L)'
;IIALVQKNKGNGTAIGGLVCSIVGIITFFLAMFVFTSDDTNDTPKKVSSNEETQIQATENHSTETATEEKVNEPFEVGDTVETEDLRITFLKAEPYTDEYDEPAKGHEFYKFEFEFVNISDSDQYVSSWDFNCYADGYDMESAYSSEDKDLDATLSAGKKTKGVVCFEIPKDAKDISLEYETNYWSESKVCFEVKK
;
A
#
# COMPACT_ATOMS: atom_id res chain seq x y z
N ILE A 1 -24.18 -61.64 -32.19
CA ILE A 1 -22.70 -61.57 -32.32
C ILE A 1 -22.26 -60.18 -32.80
N ILE A 2 -23.15 -59.36 -33.39
CA ILE A 2 -22.81 -58.03 -33.93
C ILE A 2 -22.78 -56.92 -32.86
N ALA A 3 -23.39 -57.11 -31.68
CA ALA A 3 -23.49 -56.10 -30.60
C ALA A 3 -22.23 -56.01 -29.73
N LEU A 4 -21.25 -56.93 -29.83
CA LEU A 4 -20.11 -56.98 -28.93
C LEU A 4 -18.86 -56.30 -29.50
N VAL A 5 -18.84 -55.95 -30.80
CA VAL A 5 -17.66 -55.33 -31.46
C VAL A 5 -17.69 -53.78 -31.34
N GLN A 6 -18.83 -53.16 -31.02
CA GLN A 6 -18.95 -51.72 -30.97
C GLN A 6 -18.62 -51.10 -29.59
N LYS A 7 -18.39 -51.90 -28.55
CA LYS A 7 -18.14 -51.41 -27.18
C LYS A 7 -16.68 -51.04 -26.92
N ASN A 8 -15.77 -51.38 -27.84
CA ASN A 8 -14.31 -51.14 -27.64
C ASN A 8 -13.74 -49.94 -28.41
N LYS A 9 -14.56 -49.14 -29.08
CA LYS A 9 -14.08 -48.01 -29.90
C LYS A 9 -14.17 -46.67 -29.19
N GLY A 10 -14.72 -46.61 -27.97
CA GLY A 10 -14.93 -45.38 -27.22
C GLY A 10 -13.84 -45.03 -26.18
N ASN A 11 -12.99 -45.99 -25.78
CA ASN A 11 -12.10 -45.76 -24.65
C ASN A 11 -10.70 -45.14 -25.07
N GLY A 12 -10.32 -45.25 -26.34
CA GLY A 12 -9.05 -44.73 -26.80
C GLY A 12 -9.00 -43.24 -26.97
N THR A 13 -10.11 -42.63 -27.41
CA THR A 13 -10.21 -41.16 -27.60
C THR A 13 -10.38 -40.42 -26.29
N ALA A 14 -11.05 -41.01 -25.29
CA ALA A 14 -11.24 -40.41 -23.97
C ALA A 14 -9.93 -40.39 -23.16
N ILE A 15 -9.12 -41.45 -23.28
CA ILE A 15 -7.80 -41.50 -22.58
C ILE A 15 -6.79 -40.52 -23.24
N GLY A 16 -6.82 -40.36 -24.57
CA GLY A 16 -5.96 -39.39 -25.28
C GLY A 16 -6.30 -37.95 -24.90
N GLY A 17 -7.60 -37.61 -24.75
CA GLY A 17 -8.01 -36.27 -24.31
C GLY A 17 -7.62 -35.94 -22.89
N LEU A 18 -7.68 -36.91 -21.97
CA LEU A 18 -7.30 -36.72 -20.57
C LEU A 18 -5.78 -36.51 -20.41
N VAL A 19 -4.96 -37.25 -21.14
CA VAL A 19 -3.50 -37.12 -21.12
C VAL A 19 -3.05 -35.77 -21.67
N CYS A 20 -3.64 -35.30 -22.78
CA CYS A 20 -3.34 -33.96 -23.33
C CYS A 20 -3.73 -32.83 -22.38
N SER A 21 -4.84 -32.96 -21.65
CA SER A 21 -5.28 -31.96 -20.67
C SER A 21 -4.34 -31.87 -19.47
N ILE A 22 -3.84 -33.01 -18.97
CA ILE A 22 -2.90 -33.06 -17.85
C ILE A 22 -1.54 -32.48 -18.23
N VAL A 23 -1.04 -32.80 -19.43
CA VAL A 23 0.22 -32.25 -19.94
C VAL A 23 0.10 -30.74 -20.16
N GLY A 24 -1.03 -30.25 -20.68
CA GLY A 24 -1.29 -28.82 -20.85
C GLY A 24 -1.30 -28.04 -19.54
N ILE A 25 -1.92 -28.60 -18.49
CA ILE A 25 -1.95 -27.99 -17.15
C ILE A 25 -0.56 -27.96 -16.53
N ILE A 26 0.21 -29.04 -16.63
CA ILE A 26 1.57 -29.09 -16.08
C ILE A 26 2.50 -28.09 -16.78
N THR A 27 2.43 -27.96 -18.11
CA THR A 27 3.24 -26.97 -18.84
C THR A 27 2.84 -25.53 -18.53
N PHE A 28 1.54 -25.27 -18.29
CA PHE A 28 1.06 -23.96 -17.87
C PHE A 28 1.56 -23.59 -16.47
N PHE A 29 1.50 -24.53 -15.51
CA PHE A 29 2.06 -24.29 -14.16
C PHE A 29 3.59 -24.15 -14.16
N LEU A 30 4.32 -24.88 -15.00
CA LEU A 30 5.77 -24.72 -15.10
C LEU A 30 6.16 -23.36 -15.73
N ALA A 31 5.38 -22.84 -16.67
CA ALA A 31 5.60 -21.52 -17.26
C ALA A 31 5.27 -20.39 -16.27
N MET A 32 4.31 -20.59 -15.36
CA MET A 32 4.00 -19.61 -14.32
C MET A 32 5.07 -19.54 -13.22
N PHE A 33 5.82 -20.65 -12.98
CA PHE A 33 6.83 -20.69 -11.91
C PHE A 33 8.16 -20.01 -12.29
N VAL A 34 8.37 -19.68 -13.56
CA VAL A 34 9.60 -19.00 -14.04
C VAL A 34 9.46 -17.47 -14.06
N PHE A 35 8.23 -16.92 -13.86
CA PHE A 35 7.98 -15.48 -13.93
C PHE A 35 7.78 -14.79 -12.56
N THR A 36 7.99 -15.50 -11.44
CA THR A 36 7.89 -14.88 -10.10
C THR A 36 9.23 -14.96 -9.39
N SER A 37 10.16 -14.14 -9.81
CA SER A 37 11.37 -13.79 -9.03
C SER A 37 11.85 -12.42 -9.50
N ASP A 38 11.07 -11.38 -9.22
CA ASP A 38 11.59 -10.04 -9.02
C ASP A 38 11.18 -9.64 -7.60
N ASP A 39 12.09 -9.88 -6.66
CA ASP A 39 12.06 -9.32 -5.33
C ASP A 39 12.40 -7.81 -5.48
N THR A 40 11.39 -7.00 -5.78
CA THR A 40 11.51 -5.56 -5.56
C THR A 40 11.24 -5.29 -4.07
N ASN A 41 12.31 -5.22 -3.29
CA ASN A 41 12.30 -4.66 -1.95
C ASN A 41 11.99 -3.16 -2.06
N ASP A 42 10.70 -2.80 -2.09
CA ASP A 42 10.24 -1.43 -2.00
C ASP A 42 10.33 -0.97 -0.54
N THR A 43 11.48 -0.39 -0.18
CA THR A 43 11.70 0.15 1.16
C THR A 43 11.50 1.67 1.10
N PRO A 44 10.49 2.22 1.79
CA PRO A 44 10.24 3.67 1.81
C PRO A 44 11.46 4.45 2.36
N LYS A 45 11.81 5.58 1.72
CA LYS A 45 12.92 6.44 2.14
C LYS A 45 12.40 7.75 2.72
N LYS A 46 12.91 8.13 3.89
CA LYS A 46 12.67 9.44 4.50
C LYS A 46 13.48 10.51 3.76
N VAL A 47 12.79 11.54 3.26
CA VAL A 47 13.41 12.72 2.66
C VAL A 47 13.39 13.85 3.68
N SER A 48 14.55 14.17 4.25
CA SER A 48 14.69 15.32 5.15
C SER A 48 14.92 16.58 4.32
N SER A 49 14.02 17.55 4.42
CA SER A 49 14.18 18.87 3.80
C SER A 49 15.13 19.73 4.62
N ASN A 50 16.45 19.68 4.33
CA ASN A 50 17.36 20.74 4.66
C ASN A 50 18.20 21.06 3.42
N GLU A 51 17.85 22.16 2.75
CA GLU A 51 18.75 22.83 1.83
C GLU A 51 19.82 23.59 2.63
N GLU A 52 21.06 23.23 2.48
CA GLU A 52 22.13 24.17 2.15
C GLU A 52 23.42 23.45 1.75
N THR A 53 23.85 23.85 0.60
CA THR A 53 25.12 23.74 -0.13
C THR A 53 26.36 23.47 0.68
N GLN A 54 27.19 22.45 0.35
CA GLN A 54 28.51 22.64 -0.24
C GLN A 54 29.22 21.34 -0.63
N ILE A 55 29.89 21.44 -1.76
CA ILE A 55 30.71 20.46 -2.44
C ILE A 55 31.96 20.13 -1.65
N GLN A 56 32.32 18.86 -1.48
CA GLN A 56 33.67 18.37 -1.80
C GLN A 56 33.79 16.86 -1.70
N ALA A 57 34.41 16.31 -2.72
CA ALA A 57 34.75 14.90 -2.88
C ALA A 57 35.84 14.45 -1.89
N THR A 58 35.81 13.20 -1.49
CA THR A 58 36.97 12.29 -1.50
C THR A 58 36.60 10.87 -1.05
N GLU A 59 37.06 9.95 -1.79
CA GLU A 59 37.15 8.49 -1.84
C GLU A 59 37.08 7.65 -0.55
N ASN A 60 36.47 6.46 -0.80
CA ASN A 60 36.84 5.12 -0.31
C ASN A 60 36.82 4.78 1.17
N HIS A 61 35.92 3.90 1.57
CA HIS A 61 36.31 2.58 2.07
C HIS A 61 35.14 1.61 2.17
N SER A 62 35.29 0.47 1.51
CA SER A 62 34.45 -0.71 1.65
C SER A 62 34.53 -1.23 3.10
N THR A 63 33.37 -1.46 3.72
CA THR A 63 33.27 -2.42 4.80
C THR A 63 31.85 -3.01 4.78
N GLU A 64 31.78 -4.28 4.43
CA GLU A 64 30.61 -5.11 4.69
C GLU A 64 30.27 -5.05 6.17
N THR A 65 29.04 -4.73 6.49
CA THR A 65 28.51 -5.03 7.81
C THR A 65 27.02 -5.23 7.74
N ALA A 66 26.64 -6.46 8.06
CA ALA A 66 25.37 -6.90 8.62
C ALA A 66 24.10 -6.11 8.24
N THR A 67 23.23 -6.81 7.55
CA THR A 67 21.81 -6.50 7.43
C THR A 67 21.20 -6.37 8.83
N GLU A 68 21.18 -5.18 9.38
CA GLU A 68 20.25 -4.83 10.44
C GLU A 68 18.89 -4.62 9.76
N GLU A 69 17.88 -5.39 10.18
CA GLU A 69 16.49 -5.05 9.92
C GLU A 69 16.27 -3.62 10.41
N LYS A 70 16.21 -2.66 9.48
CA LYS A 70 15.72 -1.32 9.80
C LYS A 70 14.24 -1.50 10.13
N VAL A 71 13.93 -1.53 11.43
CA VAL A 71 12.61 -1.18 11.92
C VAL A 71 12.35 0.22 11.33
N ASN A 72 11.44 0.32 10.36
CA ASN A 72 11.06 1.59 9.79
C ASN A 72 10.41 2.41 10.92
N GLU A 73 11.13 3.42 11.42
CA GLU A 73 10.52 4.38 12.35
C GLU A 73 9.32 5.02 11.62
N PRO A 74 8.17 5.15 12.30
CA PRO A 74 6.99 5.77 11.71
C PRO A 74 7.28 7.24 11.35
N PHE A 75 6.56 7.75 10.36
CA PHE A 75 6.65 9.14 9.91
C PHE A 75 5.72 10.02 10.74
N GLU A 76 6.18 11.21 11.10
CA GLU A 76 5.41 12.20 11.87
C GLU A 76 4.86 13.32 10.95
N VAL A 77 3.98 14.17 11.50
CA VAL A 77 3.48 15.36 10.80
C VAL A 77 4.64 16.24 10.34
N GLY A 78 4.68 16.59 9.07
CA GLY A 78 5.74 17.33 8.39
C GLY A 78 6.73 16.45 7.65
N ASP A 79 6.76 15.16 7.89
CA ASP A 79 7.64 14.24 7.19
C ASP A 79 7.16 13.96 5.76
N THR A 80 8.13 13.64 4.92
CA THR A 80 7.90 13.19 3.55
C THR A 80 8.57 11.84 3.34
N VAL A 81 7.85 10.91 2.74
CA VAL A 81 8.34 9.59 2.36
C VAL A 81 8.23 9.41 0.85
N GLU A 82 9.19 8.73 0.25
CA GLU A 82 9.15 8.30 -1.15
C GLU A 82 9.06 6.77 -1.20
N THR A 83 8.07 6.30 -1.95
CA THR A 83 7.96 4.92 -2.41
C THR A 83 8.50 4.83 -3.85
N GLU A 84 8.34 3.70 -4.52
CA GLU A 84 8.71 3.57 -5.93
C GLU A 84 7.94 4.54 -6.84
N ASP A 85 6.63 4.73 -6.57
CA ASP A 85 5.73 5.46 -7.46
C ASP A 85 5.26 6.80 -6.90
N LEU A 86 5.25 6.97 -5.59
CA LEU A 86 4.61 8.09 -4.91
C LEU A 86 5.55 8.78 -3.92
N ARG A 87 5.49 10.10 -3.90
CA ARG A 87 5.98 10.91 -2.78
C ARG A 87 4.78 11.34 -1.95
N ILE A 88 4.82 11.05 -0.64
CA ILE A 88 3.74 11.28 0.30
C ILE A 88 4.25 12.22 1.38
N THR A 89 3.57 13.35 1.58
CA THR A 89 3.87 14.29 2.66
C THR A 89 2.71 14.29 3.64
N PHE A 90 2.97 14.02 4.91
CA PHE A 90 2.01 14.11 5.99
C PHE A 90 1.92 15.56 6.48
N LEU A 91 0.87 16.27 6.10
CA LEU A 91 0.77 17.72 6.30
C LEU A 91 0.22 18.12 7.65
N LYS A 92 -0.81 17.43 8.13
CA LYS A 92 -1.55 17.83 9.34
C LYS A 92 -2.33 16.68 9.94
N ALA A 93 -2.54 16.74 11.26
CA ALA A 93 -3.44 15.86 12.00
C ALA A 93 -4.15 16.69 13.06
N GLU A 94 -5.49 16.66 13.09
CA GLU A 94 -6.28 17.44 14.03
C GLU A 94 -7.69 16.88 14.23
N PRO A 95 -8.32 17.11 15.39
CA PRO A 95 -9.72 16.86 15.55
C PRO A 95 -10.56 17.83 14.71
N TYR A 96 -11.74 17.39 14.28
CA TYR A 96 -12.71 18.24 13.57
C TYR A 96 -14.14 17.96 14.03
N THR A 97 -15.07 18.82 13.64
CA THR A 97 -16.51 18.64 13.82
C THR A 97 -17.17 18.66 12.46
N ASP A 98 -18.14 17.79 12.23
CA ASP A 98 -18.95 17.78 11.02
C ASP A 98 -20.32 18.39 11.29
N GLU A 99 -20.92 19.05 10.29
CA GLU A 99 -22.25 19.68 10.41
C GLU A 99 -23.38 18.63 10.40
N TYR A 100 -23.14 17.49 9.77
CA TYR A 100 -24.16 16.48 9.48
C TYR A 100 -24.01 15.19 10.30
N ASP A 101 -22.90 15.04 11.02
CA ASP A 101 -22.61 13.84 11.79
C ASP A 101 -22.00 14.15 13.15
N GLU A 102 -22.26 13.29 14.14
CA GLU A 102 -21.75 13.40 15.50
C GLU A 102 -21.03 12.10 15.89
N PRO A 103 -19.81 12.18 16.46
CA PRO A 103 -19.09 10.99 16.91
C PRO A 103 -19.81 10.32 18.08
N ALA A 104 -19.60 9.05 18.27
CA ALA A 104 -20.11 8.28 19.40
C ALA A 104 -19.66 8.89 20.73
N LYS A 105 -20.41 8.59 21.79
CA LYS A 105 -20.09 9.11 23.12
C LYS A 105 -18.69 8.69 23.57
N GLY A 106 -17.82 9.65 23.84
CA GLY A 106 -16.43 9.43 24.26
C GLY A 106 -15.46 9.42 23.09
N HIS A 107 -15.95 9.60 21.85
CA HIS A 107 -15.14 9.68 20.65
C HIS A 107 -15.13 11.10 20.08
N GLU A 108 -14.24 11.33 19.14
CA GLU A 108 -14.16 12.53 18.30
C GLU A 108 -13.78 12.13 16.89
N PHE A 109 -14.15 12.95 15.93
CA PHE A 109 -13.64 12.83 14.58
C PHE A 109 -12.26 13.45 14.51
N TYR A 110 -11.35 12.74 13.81
CA TYR A 110 -9.98 13.16 13.62
C TYR A 110 -9.62 13.05 12.15
N LYS A 111 -8.99 14.09 11.59
CA LYS A 111 -8.60 14.13 10.18
C LYS A 111 -7.10 14.24 10.03
N PHE A 112 -6.60 13.61 8.97
CA PHE A 112 -5.21 13.56 8.59
C PHE A 112 -5.09 14.06 7.15
N GLU A 113 -4.35 15.14 6.93
CA GLU A 113 -4.15 15.74 5.61
C GLU A 113 -2.85 15.28 5.00
N PHE A 114 -2.91 14.85 3.73
CA PHE A 114 -1.77 14.39 2.96
C PHE A 114 -1.65 15.12 1.62
N GLU A 115 -0.41 15.30 1.14
CA GLU A 115 -0.12 15.60 -0.27
C GLU A 115 0.54 14.37 -0.90
N PHE A 116 -0.01 13.93 -2.04
CA PHE A 116 0.54 12.87 -2.87
C PHE A 116 1.06 13.46 -4.18
N VAL A 117 2.25 13.06 -4.59
CA VAL A 117 2.86 13.39 -5.87
C VAL A 117 3.19 12.08 -6.57
N ASN A 118 2.68 11.89 -7.79
CA ASN A 118 3.08 10.77 -8.63
C ASN A 118 4.48 11.04 -9.19
N ILE A 119 5.48 10.26 -8.77
CA ILE A 119 6.88 10.34 -9.21
C ILE A 119 7.23 9.29 -10.26
N SER A 120 6.29 8.40 -10.59
CA SER A 120 6.44 7.40 -11.65
C SER A 120 6.07 7.95 -13.02
N ASP A 121 6.22 7.15 -14.06
CA ASP A 121 5.88 7.45 -15.45
C ASP A 121 4.49 6.94 -15.87
N SER A 122 3.76 6.28 -14.96
CA SER A 122 2.41 5.73 -15.15
C SER A 122 1.38 6.43 -14.28
N ASP A 123 0.09 6.27 -14.59
CA ASP A 123 -0.99 6.79 -13.76
C ASP A 123 -1.05 6.03 -12.42
N GLN A 124 -1.18 6.77 -11.31
CA GLN A 124 -1.32 6.23 -9.96
C GLN A 124 -2.67 6.62 -9.37
N TYR A 125 -3.34 5.68 -8.72
CA TYR A 125 -4.57 5.93 -7.97
C TYR A 125 -4.24 6.00 -6.48
N VAL A 126 -4.80 6.98 -5.79
CA VAL A 126 -4.67 7.17 -4.34
C VAL A 126 -6.05 7.37 -3.73
N SER A 127 -6.31 6.71 -2.61
CA SER A 127 -7.63 6.68 -1.99
C SER A 127 -7.53 6.71 -0.46
N SER A 128 -8.55 7.28 0.18
CA SER A 128 -8.74 7.17 1.63
C SER A 128 -8.94 5.71 2.08
N TRP A 129 -9.41 4.84 1.20
CA TRP A 129 -9.59 3.40 1.46
C TRP A 129 -8.29 2.61 1.58
N ASP A 130 -7.16 3.18 1.15
CA ASP A 130 -5.84 2.57 1.27
C ASP A 130 -5.21 2.80 2.66
N PHE A 131 -5.95 3.46 3.57
CA PHE A 131 -5.52 3.76 4.93
C PHE A 131 -6.27 2.93 5.97
N ASN A 132 -5.51 2.38 6.93
CA ASN A 132 -6.02 1.83 8.17
C ASN A 132 -5.56 2.71 9.34
N CYS A 133 -6.43 2.99 10.29
CA CYS A 133 -6.12 3.79 11.48
C CYS A 133 -6.23 2.94 12.74
N TYR A 134 -5.29 3.13 13.66
CA TYR A 134 -5.30 2.48 14.97
C TYR A 134 -5.13 3.54 16.06
N ALA A 135 -5.95 3.46 17.12
CA ALA A 135 -5.81 4.27 18.32
C ALA A 135 -5.48 3.36 19.51
N ASP A 136 -4.33 3.62 20.18
CA ASP A 136 -3.81 2.75 21.25
C ASP A 136 -3.79 1.26 20.85
N GLY A 137 -3.54 0.99 19.55
CA GLY A 137 -3.45 -0.36 18.97
C GLY A 137 -4.79 -1.01 18.58
N TYR A 138 -5.91 -0.31 18.71
CA TYR A 138 -7.22 -0.78 18.27
C TYR A 138 -7.60 -0.17 16.92
N ASP A 139 -8.19 -0.97 16.03
CA ASP A 139 -8.70 -0.55 14.73
C ASP A 139 -9.83 0.46 14.87
N MET A 140 -9.81 1.51 14.03
CA MET A 140 -10.76 2.63 14.08
C MET A 140 -11.64 2.65 12.84
N GLU A 141 -12.90 3.06 13.03
CA GLU A 141 -13.86 3.21 11.94
C GLU A 141 -13.56 4.48 11.12
N SER A 142 -13.66 4.35 9.79
CA SER A 142 -13.55 5.49 8.88
C SER A 142 -14.69 6.48 9.12
N ALA A 143 -14.38 7.76 9.06
CA ALA A 143 -15.34 8.87 9.11
C ALA A 143 -15.23 9.71 7.83
N TYR A 144 -16.16 10.65 7.66
CA TYR A 144 -16.20 11.54 6.51
C TYR A 144 -16.23 13.00 6.96
N SER A 145 -15.53 13.88 6.25
CA SER A 145 -15.64 15.34 6.45
C SER A 145 -16.44 15.94 5.31
N SER A 146 -17.56 16.59 5.62
CA SER A 146 -18.39 17.29 4.63
C SER A 146 -17.74 18.58 4.09
N GLU A 147 -16.75 19.12 4.77
CA GLU A 147 -16.10 20.39 4.43
C GLU A 147 -14.78 20.20 3.67
N ASP A 148 -14.10 19.08 3.89
CA ASP A 148 -12.78 18.83 3.32
C ASP A 148 -12.87 17.96 2.06
N LYS A 149 -11.84 18.05 1.21
CA LYS A 149 -11.71 17.17 0.06
C LYS A 149 -11.18 15.81 0.52
N ASP A 150 -11.99 14.77 0.36
CA ASP A 150 -11.55 13.40 0.57
C ASP A 150 -10.39 13.02 -0.37
N LEU A 151 -9.51 12.16 0.11
CA LEU A 151 -8.41 11.64 -0.68
C LEU A 151 -8.94 10.59 -1.65
N ASP A 152 -9.18 11.00 -2.89
CA ASP A 152 -9.62 10.15 -3.99
C ASP A 152 -9.18 10.80 -5.31
N ALA A 153 -8.15 10.25 -5.96
CA ALA A 153 -7.64 10.81 -7.21
C ALA A 153 -6.83 9.81 -8.04
N THR A 154 -6.99 9.90 -9.36
CA THR A 154 -6.03 9.33 -10.31
C THR A 154 -5.03 10.41 -10.71
N LEU A 155 -3.75 10.15 -10.50
CA LEU A 155 -2.65 11.08 -10.77
C LEU A 155 -1.85 10.61 -11.96
N SER A 156 -1.87 11.34 -13.06
CA SER A 156 -0.92 11.10 -14.16
C SER A 156 0.51 11.47 -13.72
N ALA A 157 1.50 10.98 -14.46
CA ALA A 157 2.92 11.23 -14.19
C ALA A 157 3.21 12.70 -13.85
N GLY A 158 3.90 12.95 -12.75
CA GLY A 158 4.26 14.27 -12.22
C GLY A 158 3.10 15.11 -11.68
N LYS A 159 1.87 14.56 -11.58
CA LYS A 159 0.72 15.27 -11.00
C LYS A 159 0.61 14.99 -9.50
N LYS A 160 -0.12 15.88 -8.81
CA LYS A 160 -0.29 15.80 -7.37
C LYS A 160 -1.71 16.13 -6.93
N THR A 161 -2.06 15.62 -5.76
CA THR A 161 -3.30 15.95 -5.06
C THR A 161 -3.03 16.20 -3.59
N LYS A 162 -4.00 16.88 -2.94
CA LYS A 162 -4.14 16.94 -1.50
C LYS A 162 -5.53 16.47 -1.14
N GLY A 163 -5.62 15.79 -0.02
CA GLY A 163 -6.89 15.34 0.52
C GLY A 163 -6.74 14.93 1.98
N VAL A 164 -7.87 14.67 2.61
CA VAL A 164 -7.94 14.18 3.97
C VAL A 164 -8.39 12.73 4.02
N VAL A 165 -7.95 12.02 5.06
CA VAL A 165 -8.55 10.79 5.52
C VAL A 165 -9.05 11.02 6.94
N CYS A 166 -10.23 10.50 7.26
CA CYS A 166 -10.92 10.79 8.50
C CYS A 166 -11.28 9.51 9.23
N PHE A 167 -11.15 9.52 10.55
CA PHE A 167 -11.51 8.41 11.42
C PHE A 167 -12.21 8.90 12.68
N GLU A 168 -13.04 8.03 13.23
CA GLU A 168 -13.61 8.24 14.55
C GLU A 168 -12.72 7.57 15.60
N ILE A 169 -12.16 8.34 16.54
CA ILE A 169 -11.20 7.85 17.52
C ILE A 169 -11.66 8.19 18.96
N PRO A 170 -11.23 7.43 20.00
CA PRO A 170 -11.45 7.78 21.38
C PRO A 170 -10.79 9.13 21.74
N LYS A 171 -11.50 10.00 22.50
CA LYS A 171 -10.97 11.31 22.92
C LYS A 171 -9.74 11.21 23.81
N ASP A 172 -9.57 10.11 24.52
CA ASP A 172 -8.49 9.84 25.43
C ASP A 172 -7.37 8.97 24.84
N ALA A 173 -7.46 8.65 23.54
CA ALA A 173 -6.38 7.99 22.81
C ALA A 173 -5.09 8.80 22.92
N LYS A 174 -3.96 8.11 23.11
CA LYS A 174 -2.63 8.71 23.27
C LYS A 174 -1.78 8.54 22.03
N ASP A 175 -1.81 7.36 21.47
CA ASP A 175 -1.04 6.97 20.31
C ASP A 175 -1.99 6.68 19.15
N ILE A 176 -1.83 7.39 18.04
CA ILE A 176 -2.58 7.16 16.81
C ILE A 176 -1.59 6.78 15.74
N SER A 177 -1.83 5.67 15.07
CA SER A 177 -1.04 5.26 13.92
C SER A 177 -1.92 5.03 12.70
N LEU A 178 -1.38 5.40 11.53
CA LEU A 178 -1.98 5.11 10.23
C LEU A 178 -1.04 4.23 9.44
N GLU A 179 -1.61 3.25 8.78
CA GLU A 179 -0.92 2.42 7.80
C GLU A 179 -1.49 2.73 6.42
N TYR A 180 -0.64 3.17 5.50
CA TYR A 180 -0.97 3.35 4.09
C TYR A 180 -0.45 2.16 3.30
N GLU A 181 -1.33 1.45 2.60
CA GLU A 181 -0.97 0.33 1.74
C GLU A 181 -0.46 0.86 0.40
N THR A 182 0.85 0.75 0.16
CA THR A 182 1.48 1.26 -1.08
C THR A 182 1.24 0.35 -2.27
N ASN A 183 1.04 -0.93 -2.02
CA ASN A 183 0.82 -1.93 -3.06
C ASN A 183 0.06 -3.13 -2.48
N TYR A 184 -1.13 -3.36 -3.00
CA TYR A 184 -1.99 -4.49 -2.61
C TYR A 184 -1.32 -5.88 -2.74
N TRP A 185 -0.34 -6.01 -3.65
CA TRP A 185 0.30 -7.30 -3.94
C TRP A 185 1.57 -7.57 -3.13
N SER A 186 2.25 -6.53 -2.60
CA SER A 186 3.53 -6.65 -1.90
C SER A 186 3.41 -6.57 -0.38
N GLU A 187 2.21 -6.33 0.17
CA GLU A 187 1.98 -6.07 1.60
C GLU A 187 2.85 -4.92 2.17
N SER A 188 3.43 -4.10 1.29
CA SER A 188 4.25 -2.95 1.69
C SER A 188 3.38 -1.86 2.26
N LYS A 189 3.74 -1.35 3.44
CA LYS A 189 3.01 -0.31 4.15
C LYS A 189 3.94 0.84 4.54
N VAL A 190 3.39 2.04 4.52
CA VAL A 190 3.99 3.23 5.14
C VAL A 190 3.24 3.52 6.42
N CYS A 191 3.98 3.64 7.54
CA CYS A 191 3.39 3.90 8.85
C CYS A 191 3.60 5.37 9.25
N PHE A 192 2.53 6.02 9.69
CA PHE A 192 2.55 7.38 10.22
C PHE A 192 2.10 7.36 11.68
N GLU A 193 2.67 8.21 12.52
CA GLU A 193 2.28 8.34 13.93
C GLU A 193 1.91 9.76 14.31
N VAL A 194 0.93 9.86 15.21
CA VAL A 194 0.56 11.10 15.89
C VAL A 194 0.48 10.82 17.39
N LYS A 195 1.26 11.55 18.17
CA LYS A 195 1.16 11.57 19.64
C LYS A 195 0.23 12.70 20.04
N LYS A 196 -0.83 12.36 20.73
CA LYS A 196 -1.90 13.26 21.12
C LYS A 196 -1.71 13.84 22.52
#